data_2964e08fea82a8cec8bb9a2b856b764a
#
_entry.id   2964e08fea82a8cec8bb9a2b856b764a
#
_cell.length_a   1.000
_cell.length_b   1.000
_cell.length_c   1.000
_cell.angle_alpha   90.00
_cell.angle_beta   90.00
_cell.angle_gamma   90.00
#
_symmetry.space_group_name_H-M   'P 1'
#
loop_
_entity.id
_entity.type
_entity.pdbx_description
1 polymer ?
#
loop_
_entity_poly.entity_id
_entity_poly.type
_entity_poly.pdbx_seq_one_letter_code
_entity_poly.pdbx_strand_id
1 'polypeptide(L)'
;MDHVIDLDIVIYICTLIASISGASIVIGKAIKKSVSSAAKEIIDGRLKKSDEEHKKSIDEMEDRMNKKINALQNSVDTQISEIRTQLDQLTKSQNDVNNKMKSALLASTRDRINQAHDYYMRKDFIGTHSLYIIEQLYESYKELGGNSFISDQMKDIHGLEVRSAEMNIKE
;
A
#
# COMPACT_ATOMS: atom_id res chain seq x y z
N MET A 1 -15.16 -84.56 76.44
CA MET A 1 -13.98 -83.65 76.43
C MET A 1 -14.52 -82.28 76.01
N ASP A 2 -14.90 -81.51 76.99
CA ASP A 2 -15.42 -80.18 76.75
C ASP A 2 -14.23 -79.22 76.53
N HIS A 3 -13.99 -78.82 75.31
CA HIS A 3 -13.04 -77.74 75.03
C HIS A 3 -13.67 -76.43 75.53
N VAL A 4 -13.42 -76.12 76.78
CA VAL A 4 -13.69 -74.77 77.29
C VAL A 4 -12.69 -73.86 76.57
N ILE A 5 -13.15 -73.16 75.56
CA ILE A 5 -12.32 -72.15 74.89
C ILE A 5 -12.14 -71.10 75.96
N ASP A 6 -10.87 -70.84 76.34
CA ASP A 6 -10.54 -69.81 77.33
C ASP A 6 -10.91 -68.41 76.75
N LEU A 7 -11.87 -67.77 77.40
CA LEU A 7 -12.45 -66.46 77.00
C LEU A 7 -11.33 -65.39 76.85
N ASP A 8 -10.28 -65.47 77.70
CA ASP A 8 -9.18 -64.52 77.70
C ASP A 8 -8.36 -64.69 76.36
N ILE A 9 -8.18 -65.92 75.87
CA ILE A 9 -7.55 -66.13 74.57
C ILE A 9 -8.31 -65.60 73.41
N VAL A 10 -9.66 -65.70 73.43
CA VAL A 10 -10.54 -65.13 72.41
C VAL A 10 -10.50 -63.61 72.45
N ILE A 11 -10.54 -63.00 73.62
CA ILE A 11 -10.42 -61.52 73.78
C ILE A 11 -9.03 -61.05 73.28
N TYR A 12 -7.97 -61.77 73.58
CA TYR A 12 -6.65 -61.40 73.11
C TYR A 12 -6.51 -61.50 71.60
N ILE A 13 -7.03 -62.54 70.96
CA ILE A 13 -7.04 -62.68 69.48
C ILE A 13 -7.88 -61.61 68.84
N CYS A 14 -9.06 -61.22 69.37
CA CYS A 14 -9.88 -60.16 68.89
C CYS A 14 -9.22 -58.81 69.00
N THR A 15 -8.51 -58.48 70.08
CA THR A 15 -7.78 -57.25 70.26
C THR A 15 -6.57 -57.18 69.30
N LEU A 16 -5.88 -58.27 69.05
CA LEU A 16 -4.78 -58.36 68.13
C LEU A 16 -5.23 -58.16 66.68
N ILE A 17 -6.35 -58.73 66.28
CA ILE A 17 -6.98 -58.53 64.95
C ILE A 17 -7.41 -57.08 64.79
N ALA A 18 -8.01 -56.46 65.80
CA ALA A 18 -8.44 -55.05 65.77
C ALA A 18 -7.27 -54.10 65.63
N SER A 19 -6.15 -54.37 66.34
CA SER A 19 -4.93 -53.53 66.23
C SER A 19 -4.24 -53.66 64.88
N ILE A 20 -4.21 -54.84 64.28
CA ILE A 20 -3.64 -55.07 62.93
C ILE A 20 -4.51 -54.37 61.86
N SER A 21 -5.83 -54.49 61.98
CA SER A 21 -6.73 -53.83 61.02
C SER A 21 -6.68 -52.30 61.15
N GLY A 22 -6.59 -51.77 62.34
CA GLY A 22 -6.43 -50.34 62.60
C GLY A 22 -5.10 -49.80 62.03
N ALA A 23 -4.01 -50.52 62.26
CA ALA A 23 -2.71 -50.15 61.70
C ALA A 23 -2.70 -50.16 60.16
N SER A 24 -3.33 -51.17 59.51
CA SER A 24 -3.46 -51.25 58.04
C SER A 24 -4.22 -50.07 57.46
N ILE A 25 -5.26 -49.59 58.09
CA ILE A 25 -6.03 -48.41 57.65
C ILE A 25 -5.21 -47.13 57.74
N VAL A 26 -4.45 -46.96 58.83
CA VAL A 26 -3.56 -45.78 59.02
C VAL A 26 -2.45 -45.77 57.97
N ILE A 27 -1.80 -46.88 57.76
CA ILE A 27 -0.74 -47.04 56.73
C ILE A 27 -1.31 -46.77 55.35
N GLY A 28 -2.47 -47.33 54.99
CA GLY A 28 -3.14 -47.10 53.73
C GLY A 28 -3.46 -45.62 53.45
N LYS A 29 -3.93 -44.91 54.49
CA LYS A 29 -4.17 -43.45 54.39
C LYS A 29 -2.89 -42.66 54.21
N ALA A 30 -1.83 -43.02 54.92
CA ALA A 30 -0.53 -42.35 54.82
C ALA A 30 0.09 -42.58 53.40
N ILE A 31 0.06 -43.80 52.91
CA ILE A 31 0.54 -44.08 51.55
C ILE A 31 -0.27 -43.33 50.49
N LYS A 32 -1.60 -43.33 50.57
CA LYS A 32 -2.45 -42.61 49.62
C LYS A 32 -2.17 -41.13 49.68
N LYS A 33 -1.97 -40.52 50.81
CA LYS A 33 -1.61 -39.07 50.97
C LYS A 33 -0.23 -38.78 50.36
N SER A 34 0.76 -39.62 50.63
CA SER A 34 2.12 -39.46 50.12
C SER A 34 2.16 -39.59 48.59
N VAL A 35 1.51 -40.64 48.01
CA VAL A 35 1.42 -40.83 46.55
C VAL A 35 0.65 -39.71 45.86
N SER A 36 -0.44 -39.23 46.46
CA SER A 36 -1.20 -38.12 45.93
C SER A 36 -0.38 -36.79 45.92
N SER A 37 0.37 -36.55 47.00
CA SER A 37 1.24 -35.36 47.11
C SER A 37 2.39 -35.44 46.05
N ALA A 38 3.06 -36.56 45.97
CA ALA A 38 4.14 -36.75 44.97
C ALA A 38 3.63 -36.66 43.51
N ALA A 39 2.47 -37.26 43.25
CA ALA A 39 1.85 -37.17 41.91
C ALA A 39 1.50 -35.71 41.57
N LYS A 40 0.96 -34.95 42.52
CA LYS A 40 0.64 -33.53 42.30
C LYS A 40 1.88 -32.70 42.04
N GLU A 41 2.94 -32.89 42.78
CA GLU A 41 4.21 -32.16 42.59
C GLU A 41 4.83 -32.44 41.24
N ILE A 42 4.79 -33.70 40.78
CA ILE A 42 5.30 -34.09 39.44
C ILE A 42 4.44 -33.44 38.30
N ILE A 43 3.12 -33.44 38.47
CA ILE A 43 2.21 -32.83 37.49
C ILE A 43 2.42 -31.31 37.43
N ASP A 44 2.44 -30.65 38.59
CA ASP A 44 2.64 -29.19 38.64
C ASP A 44 4.02 -28.79 38.08
N GLY A 45 5.06 -29.57 38.33
CA GLY A 45 6.39 -29.35 37.75
C GLY A 45 6.43 -29.51 36.23
N ARG A 46 5.73 -30.53 35.70
CA ARG A 46 5.63 -30.73 34.24
C ARG A 46 4.80 -29.65 33.55
N LEU A 47 3.66 -29.22 34.15
CA LEU A 47 2.87 -28.13 33.62
C LEU A 47 3.71 -26.85 33.55
N LYS A 48 4.36 -26.47 34.66
CA LYS A 48 5.18 -25.26 34.72
C LYS A 48 6.29 -25.27 33.66
N LYS A 49 6.98 -26.40 33.49
CA LYS A 49 8.00 -26.54 32.45
C LYS A 49 7.43 -26.42 31.03
N SER A 50 6.28 -27.04 30.77
CA SER A 50 5.57 -26.92 29.50
C SER A 50 5.16 -25.48 29.20
N ASP A 51 4.63 -24.76 30.19
CA ASP A 51 4.23 -23.35 30.04
C ASP A 51 5.43 -22.45 29.75
N GLU A 52 6.56 -22.68 30.40
CA GLU A 52 7.82 -21.95 30.15
C GLU A 52 8.36 -22.21 28.74
N GLU A 53 8.32 -23.48 28.27
CA GLU A 53 8.73 -23.84 26.91
C GLU A 53 7.81 -23.24 25.85
N HIS A 54 6.48 -23.27 26.08
CA HIS A 54 5.52 -22.62 25.18
C HIS A 54 5.70 -21.10 25.12
N LYS A 55 5.88 -20.46 26.27
CA LYS A 55 6.13 -19.01 26.34
C LYS A 55 7.39 -18.64 25.56
N LYS A 56 8.49 -19.36 25.76
CA LYS A 56 9.73 -19.14 25.02
C LYS A 56 9.55 -19.28 23.51
N SER A 57 8.78 -20.31 23.08
CA SER A 57 8.49 -20.52 21.65
C SER A 57 7.65 -19.38 21.06
N ILE A 58 6.69 -18.83 21.83
CA ILE A 58 5.88 -17.68 21.42
C ILE A 58 6.76 -16.43 21.29
N ASP A 59 7.59 -16.14 22.28
CA ASP A 59 8.49 -14.98 22.29
C ASP A 59 9.47 -15.04 21.08
N GLU A 60 10.02 -16.23 20.78
CA GLU A 60 10.89 -16.43 19.61
C GLU A 60 10.15 -16.25 18.27
N MET A 61 8.87 -16.66 18.23
CA MET A 61 8.03 -16.49 17.02
C MET A 61 7.68 -15.01 16.81
N GLU A 62 7.34 -14.31 17.88
CA GLU A 62 7.05 -12.86 17.86
C GLU A 62 8.28 -12.07 17.38
N ASP A 63 9.46 -12.36 17.91
CA ASP A 63 10.71 -11.69 17.49
C ASP A 63 11.03 -11.94 16.00
N ARG A 64 10.84 -13.19 15.51
CA ARG A 64 10.99 -13.49 14.07
C ARG A 64 9.97 -12.75 13.20
N MET A 65 8.73 -12.66 13.68
CA MET A 65 7.67 -11.98 12.95
C MET A 65 7.94 -10.46 12.89
N ASN A 66 8.33 -9.86 14.00
CA ASN A 66 8.69 -8.44 14.07
C ASN A 66 9.89 -8.11 13.16
N LYS A 67 10.92 -8.96 13.11
CA LYS A 67 12.04 -8.81 12.17
C LYS A 67 11.60 -8.85 10.70
N LYS A 68 10.68 -9.76 10.35
CA LYS A 68 10.12 -9.83 8.99
C LYS A 68 9.28 -8.62 8.64
N ILE A 69 8.44 -8.15 9.57
CA ILE A 69 7.62 -6.94 9.39
C ILE A 69 8.51 -5.73 9.13
N ASN A 70 9.52 -5.51 9.95
CA ASN A 70 10.47 -4.41 9.78
C ASN A 70 11.23 -4.48 8.45
N ALA A 71 11.66 -5.67 8.03
CA ALA A 71 12.31 -5.86 6.75
C ALA A 71 11.39 -5.54 5.55
N LEU A 72 10.13 -5.98 5.62
CA LEU A 72 9.12 -5.66 4.61
C LEU A 72 8.82 -4.15 4.56
N GLN A 73 8.68 -3.53 5.71
CA GLN A 73 8.42 -2.09 5.83
C GLN A 73 9.55 -1.27 5.20
N ASN A 74 10.81 -1.59 5.52
CA ASN A 74 11.96 -0.95 4.91
C ASN A 74 12.02 -1.15 3.39
N SER A 75 11.67 -2.34 2.90
CA SER A 75 11.62 -2.62 1.47
C SER A 75 10.54 -1.80 0.76
N VAL A 76 9.34 -1.70 1.36
CA VAL A 76 8.24 -0.89 0.84
C VAL A 76 8.60 0.59 0.82
N ASP A 77 9.19 1.11 1.90
CA ASP A 77 9.62 2.52 1.97
C ASP A 77 10.67 2.85 0.91
N THR A 78 11.60 1.94 0.66
CA THR A 78 12.60 2.09 -0.42
C THR A 78 11.93 2.15 -1.79
N GLN A 79 11.02 1.21 -2.09
CA GLN A 79 10.29 1.19 -3.36
C GLN A 79 9.43 2.44 -3.58
N ILE A 80 8.76 2.92 -2.52
CA ILE A 80 7.98 4.17 -2.57
C ILE A 80 8.89 5.36 -2.90
N SER A 81 10.07 5.43 -2.29
CA SER A 81 11.05 6.49 -2.56
C SER A 81 11.54 6.47 -4.00
N GLU A 82 11.82 5.28 -4.54
CA GLU A 82 12.23 5.09 -5.94
C GLU A 82 11.12 5.52 -6.91
N ILE A 83 9.89 5.10 -6.66
CA ILE A 83 8.72 5.48 -7.49
C ILE A 83 8.52 6.99 -7.49
N ARG A 84 8.62 7.65 -6.33
CA ARG A 84 8.53 9.12 -6.23
C ARG A 84 9.61 9.81 -7.08
N THR A 85 10.84 9.34 -6.99
CA THR A 85 11.96 9.88 -7.78
C THR A 85 11.72 9.72 -9.28
N GLN A 86 11.23 8.56 -9.72
CA GLN A 86 10.90 8.32 -11.14
C GLN A 86 9.74 9.20 -11.60
N LEU A 87 8.72 9.40 -10.76
CA LEU A 87 7.57 10.27 -11.06
C LEU A 87 8.01 11.73 -11.22
N ASP A 88 8.88 12.23 -10.34
CA ASP A 88 9.42 13.58 -10.43
C ASP A 88 10.24 13.79 -11.71
N GLN A 89 11.08 12.82 -12.06
CA GLN A 89 11.87 12.85 -13.31
C GLN A 89 10.95 12.83 -14.54
N LEU A 90 9.93 11.98 -14.56
CA LEU A 90 8.95 11.89 -15.64
C LEU A 90 8.18 13.22 -15.81
N THR A 91 7.70 13.77 -14.70
CA THR A 91 6.98 15.05 -14.68
C THR A 91 7.85 16.19 -15.22
N LYS A 92 9.12 16.25 -14.82
CA LYS A 92 10.07 17.25 -15.33
C LYS A 92 10.32 17.06 -16.83
N SER A 93 10.57 15.85 -17.28
CA SER A 93 10.78 15.54 -18.69
C SER A 93 9.56 15.91 -19.54
N GLN A 94 8.34 15.59 -19.05
CA GLN A 94 7.10 15.92 -19.74
C GLN A 94 6.89 17.44 -19.85
N ASN A 95 7.19 18.19 -18.78
CA ASN A 95 7.11 19.64 -18.80
C ASN A 95 8.12 20.24 -19.79
N ASP A 96 9.34 19.73 -19.85
CA ASP A 96 10.37 20.18 -20.81
C ASP A 96 9.94 19.91 -22.25
N VAL A 97 9.39 18.75 -22.54
CA VAL A 97 8.85 18.40 -23.87
C VAL A 97 7.68 19.31 -24.25
N ASN A 98 6.73 19.51 -23.32
CA ASN A 98 5.57 20.38 -23.55
C ASN A 98 6.00 21.83 -23.83
N ASN A 99 6.98 22.35 -23.08
CA ASN A 99 7.50 23.71 -23.29
C ASN A 99 8.20 23.85 -24.65
N LYS A 100 9.01 22.86 -25.06
CA LYS A 100 9.64 22.83 -26.39
C LYS A 100 8.60 22.78 -27.50
N MET A 101 7.58 21.91 -27.35
CA MET A 101 6.48 21.78 -28.31
C MET A 101 5.70 23.08 -28.42
N LYS A 102 5.35 23.71 -27.29
CA LYS A 102 4.66 24.99 -27.25
C LYS A 102 5.47 26.08 -27.97
N SER A 103 6.77 26.17 -27.72
CA SER A 103 7.65 27.13 -28.38
C SER A 103 7.76 26.90 -29.90
N ALA A 104 7.84 25.66 -30.32
CA ALA A 104 7.89 25.28 -31.73
C ALA A 104 6.57 25.59 -32.45
N LEU A 105 5.43 25.31 -31.82
CA LEU A 105 4.10 25.63 -32.34
C LEU A 105 3.89 27.16 -32.46
N LEU A 106 4.29 27.92 -31.42
CA LEU A 106 4.23 29.39 -31.46
C LEU A 106 5.07 29.93 -32.63
N ALA A 107 6.30 29.46 -32.81
CA ALA A 107 7.16 29.90 -33.90
C ALA A 107 6.57 29.55 -35.27
N SER A 108 6.09 28.33 -35.45
CA SER A 108 5.47 27.86 -36.68
C SER A 108 4.18 28.61 -37.03
N THR A 109 3.30 28.84 -36.03
CA THR A 109 2.05 29.57 -36.25
C THR A 109 2.32 31.04 -36.57
N ARG A 110 3.26 31.68 -35.84
CA ARG A 110 3.71 33.04 -36.14
C ARG A 110 4.22 33.17 -37.57
N ASP A 111 5.09 32.26 -38.00
CA ASP A 111 5.66 32.27 -39.35
C ASP A 111 4.58 32.16 -40.43
N ARG A 112 3.60 31.28 -40.23
CA ARG A 112 2.46 31.15 -41.14
C ARG A 112 1.60 32.42 -41.23
N ILE A 113 1.35 33.10 -40.10
CA ILE A 113 0.59 34.36 -40.10
C ILE A 113 1.40 35.46 -40.79
N ASN A 114 2.73 35.55 -40.55
CA ASN A 114 3.61 36.51 -41.21
C ASN A 114 3.61 36.28 -42.76
N GLN A 115 3.75 35.03 -43.21
CA GLN A 115 3.72 34.70 -44.64
C GLN A 115 2.36 35.08 -45.25
N ALA A 116 1.27 34.81 -44.58
CA ALA A 116 -0.07 35.19 -45.00
C ALA A 116 -0.23 36.70 -45.10
N HIS A 117 0.21 37.43 -44.06
CA HIS A 117 0.22 38.90 -44.04
C HIS A 117 0.99 39.46 -45.24
N ASP A 118 2.26 39.07 -45.44
CA ASP A 118 3.07 39.55 -46.55
C ASP A 118 2.46 39.22 -47.93
N TYR A 119 1.78 38.09 -48.04
CA TYR A 119 1.13 37.66 -49.28
C TYR A 119 -0.10 38.50 -49.56
N TYR A 120 -1.00 38.70 -48.60
CA TYR A 120 -2.26 39.41 -48.80
C TYR A 120 -2.07 40.92 -48.86
N MET A 121 -1.09 41.48 -48.15
CA MET A 121 -0.72 42.90 -48.29
C MET A 121 -0.26 43.25 -49.73
N ARG A 122 0.41 42.33 -50.41
CA ARG A 122 0.80 42.51 -51.81
C ARG A 122 -0.35 42.36 -52.78
N LYS A 123 -1.43 41.64 -52.37
CA LYS A 123 -2.63 41.44 -53.22
C LYS A 123 -3.69 42.49 -53.05
N ASP A 124 -3.67 43.25 -51.98
CA ASP A 124 -4.67 44.25 -51.59
C ASP A 124 -6.09 43.68 -51.34
N PHE A 125 -6.26 42.38 -51.31
CA PHE A 125 -7.52 41.70 -50.97
C PHE A 125 -7.30 40.32 -50.40
N ILE A 126 -8.30 39.82 -49.68
CA ILE A 126 -8.30 38.47 -49.10
C ILE A 126 -9.63 37.76 -49.42
N GLY A 127 -9.56 36.45 -49.69
CA GLY A 127 -10.76 35.62 -49.81
C GLY A 127 -11.38 35.25 -48.48
N THR A 128 -12.70 35.16 -48.39
CA THR A 128 -13.45 34.84 -47.16
C THR A 128 -12.92 33.58 -46.47
N HIS A 129 -12.67 32.51 -47.26
CA HIS A 129 -12.13 31.24 -46.69
C HIS A 129 -10.71 31.39 -46.13
N SER A 130 -9.88 32.17 -46.83
CA SER A 130 -8.50 32.43 -46.37
C SER A 130 -8.45 33.25 -45.09
N LEU A 131 -9.33 34.28 -45.01
CA LEU A 131 -9.48 35.07 -43.78
C LEU A 131 -9.87 34.19 -42.60
N TYR A 132 -10.88 33.32 -42.78
CA TYR A 132 -11.29 32.39 -41.72
C TYR A 132 -10.13 31.48 -41.25
N ILE A 133 -9.33 30.93 -42.17
CA ILE A 133 -8.18 30.08 -41.80
C ILE A 133 -7.14 30.86 -41.00
N ILE A 134 -6.86 32.10 -41.42
CA ILE A 134 -5.87 32.93 -40.68
C ILE A 134 -6.40 33.33 -39.31
N GLU A 135 -7.68 33.61 -39.16
CA GLU A 135 -8.30 33.85 -37.86
C GLU A 135 -8.18 32.64 -36.95
N GLN A 136 -8.42 31.42 -37.44
CA GLN A 136 -8.21 30.19 -36.63
C GLN A 136 -6.75 30.01 -36.22
N LEU A 137 -5.78 30.29 -37.09
CA LEU A 137 -4.38 30.32 -36.74
C LEU A 137 -4.04 31.32 -35.66
N TYR A 138 -4.63 32.51 -35.76
CA TYR A 138 -4.42 33.57 -34.80
C TYR A 138 -5.03 33.28 -33.42
N GLU A 139 -6.23 32.66 -33.36
CA GLU A 139 -6.80 32.19 -32.11
C GLU A 139 -5.87 31.11 -31.47
N SER A 140 -5.42 30.13 -32.22
CA SER A 140 -4.46 29.13 -31.73
C SER A 140 -3.15 29.77 -31.23
N TYR A 141 -2.67 30.79 -31.92
CA TYR A 141 -1.48 31.53 -31.49
C TYR A 141 -1.70 32.24 -30.15
N LYS A 142 -2.86 32.86 -29.93
CA LYS A 142 -3.21 33.50 -28.64
C LYS A 142 -3.31 32.47 -27.52
N GLU A 143 -3.97 31.32 -27.74
CA GLU A 143 -4.10 30.24 -26.75
C GLU A 143 -2.74 29.70 -26.33
N LEU A 144 -1.79 29.64 -27.25
CA LEU A 144 -0.41 29.28 -26.97
C LEU A 144 0.38 30.39 -26.22
N GLY A 145 -0.22 31.55 -25.96
CA GLY A 145 0.41 32.69 -25.27
C GLY A 145 1.27 33.56 -26.22
N GLY A 146 0.85 33.65 -27.46
CA GLY A 146 1.48 34.54 -28.44
C GLY A 146 1.41 36.02 -28.06
N ASN A 147 2.36 36.82 -28.58
CA ASN A 147 2.52 38.23 -28.25
C ASN A 147 1.72 39.19 -29.16
N SER A 148 1.75 40.47 -28.83
CA SER A 148 0.97 41.53 -29.50
C SER A 148 1.45 41.88 -30.92
N PHE A 149 2.67 41.50 -31.33
CA PHE A 149 3.19 41.81 -32.66
C PHE A 149 2.28 41.26 -33.79
N ILE A 150 1.86 39.99 -33.69
CA ILE A 150 0.94 39.35 -34.64
C ILE A 150 -0.46 39.98 -34.60
N SER A 151 -0.85 40.57 -33.48
CA SER A 151 -2.10 41.28 -33.33
C SER A 151 -2.21 42.49 -34.29
N ASP A 152 -1.09 43.20 -34.51
CA ASP A 152 -1.08 44.35 -35.43
C ASP A 152 -1.14 43.88 -36.89
N GLN A 153 -0.43 42.83 -37.24
CA GLN A 153 -0.57 42.21 -38.58
C GLN A 153 -1.99 41.70 -38.86
N MET A 154 -2.67 41.15 -37.86
CA MET A 154 -4.08 40.78 -38.01
C MET A 154 -5.01 41.94 -38.23
N LYS A 155 -4.74 43.15 -37.63
CA LYS A 155 -5.49 44.38 -37.95
C LYS A 155 -5.30 44.79 -39.40
N ASP A 156 -4.06 44.71 -39.92
CA ASP A 156 -3.78 45.02 -41.32
C ASP A 156 -4.54 44.07 -42.25
N ILE A 157 -4.54 42.77 -41.97
CA ILE A 157 -5.30 41.77 -42.76
C ILE A 157 -6.80 42.05 -42.69
N HIS A 158 -7.36 42.39 -41.52
CA HIS A 158 -8.78 42.76 -41.42
C HIS A 158 -9.14 44.07 -42.12
N GLY A 159 -8.16 44.92 -42.41
CA GLY A 159 -8.33 46.13 -43.19
C GLY A 159 -8.42 45.88 -44.71
N LEU A 160 -8.10 44.68 -45.21
CA LEU A 160 -8.16 44.35 -46.59
C LEU A 160 -9.60 44.19 -47.12
N GLU A 161 -9.80 44.44 -48.43
CA GLU A 161 -11.02 44.07 -49.10
C GLU A 161 -11.28 42.58 -49.07
N VAL A 162 -12.43 42.14 -48.52
CA VAL A 162 -12.82 40.71 -48.48
C VAL A 162 -13.61 40.35 -49.73
N ARG A 163 -13.08 39.47 -50.53
CA ARG A 163 -13.75 38.95 -51.72
C ARG A 163 -14.27 37.57 -51.50
N SER A 164 -15.56 37.31 -51.75
CA SER A 164 -16.10 35.99 -51.86
C SER A 164 -15.50 35.32 -53.11
N ALA A 165 -15.07 34.06 -52.98
CA ALA A 165 -14.69 33.30 -54.16
C ALA A 165 -15.98 33.03 -54.98
N GLU A 166 -16.28 33.90 -55.92
CA GLU A 166 -17.16 33.50 -57.00
C GLU A 166 -16.44 32.39 -57.76
N MET A 167 -17.02 31.19 -57.75
CA MET A 167 -16.58 30.09 -58.61
C MET A 167 -16.77 30.58 -60.05
N ASN A 168 -15.68 31.05 -60.68
CA ASN A 168 -15.62 31.13 -62.15
C ASN A 168 -15.65 29.71 -62.68
N ILE A 169 -16.84 29.12 -62.74
CA ILE A 169 -17.13 28.01 -63.66
C ILE A 169 -17.23 28.71 -65.02
N LYS A 170 -16.12 28.78 -65.73
CA LYS A 170 -16.16 29.02 -67.17
C LYS A 170 -16.67 27.75 -67.80
N GLU A 171 -17.87 27.82 -68.37
CA GLU A 171 -18.39 26.85 -69.29
C GLU A 171 -17.39 26.63 -70.46
#